data_ae69d48f7826edd07e495a20116128ae
#
_entry.id   ae69d48f7826edd07e495a20116128ae
#
_cell.length_a   1.000
_cell.length_b   1.000
_cell.length_c   1.000
_cell.angle_alpha   90.00
_cell.angle_beta   90.00
_cell.angle_gamma   90.00
#
_symmetry.space_group_name_H-M   'P 1'
#
loop_
_entity.id
_entity.type
_entity.pdbx_description
1 polymer ?
#
loop_
_entity_poly.entity_id
_entity_poly.type
_entity_poly.pdbx_seq_one_letter_code
_entity_poly.pdbx_strand_id
1 'polypeptide(L)'
;MTGQIGRPGTGLHPLRGQNNVQGASDAGLIPMMYPDYQRVDDPDARARFAEAWGIPVAELDDTPGLTVVEVIKGILAGKVKGMYVMGENPAMSDPDADHARAALAKLDMLVVQDIFLTETAYLADVILPASSFAEKTGTFTNTDRFVQLGRQALNPPGQSRQDLKIIIDLANRMGLPWAYGEGEPAVAAVFDEMRHTMPSIGGVTWERLQAEDSVTYPCLKEGDPGDSVVFIDTFPTPTGKARFVPADIIPADERPDTEYPLVLITGRQLEHWHTGSMTRRSGVLDAIEPDPVALLHPLDLAALGAQPGDLITIQSPGWARCV
;
A
#
# COMPACT_ATOMS: atom_id res chain seq x y z
N MET A 1 7.61 -26.17 -14.51
CA MET A 1 8.70 -26.75 -15.30
C MET A 1 9.91 -27.14 -14.44
N THR A 2 10.41 -26.24 -13.60
CA THR A 2 11.64 -26.49 -12.81
C THR A 2 11.39 -27.24 -11.49
N GLY A 3 10.13 -27.48 -11.09
CA GLY A 3 9.76 -28.09 -9.82
C GLY A 3 10.09 -27.22 -8.59
N GLN A 4 10.13 -25.88 -8.74
CA GLN A 4 10.49 -24.96 -7.67
C GLN A 4 9.28 -24.25 -7.03
N ILE A 5 8.07 -24.80 -7.19
CA ILE A 5 6.85 -24.35 -6.54
C ILE A 5 6.20 -25.54 -5.83
N GLY A 6 5.59 -25.33 -4.68
CA GLY A 6 4.92 -26.38 -3.89
C GLY A 6 5.85 -27.23 -3.05
N ARG A 7 7.04 -26.75 -2.71
CA ARG A 7 7.99 -27.43 -1.83
C ARG A 7 8.58 -26.47 -0.78
N PRO A 8 8.92 -26.94 0.42
CA PRO A 8 9.61 -26.11 1.41
C PRO A 8 10.91 -25.48 0.86
N GLY A 9 11.13 -24.22 1.19
CA GLY A 9 12.34 -23.46 0.81
C GLY A 9 12.43 -23.05 -0.66
N THR A 10 11.38 -23.26 -1.45
CA THR A 10 11.32 -22.86 -2.86
C THR A 10 10.01 -22.11 -3.16
N GLY A 11 9.98 -21.32 -4.23
CA GLY A 11 8.76 -20.64 -4.66
C GLY A 11 9.01 -19.29 -5.28
N LEU A 12 7.91 -18.54 -5.43
CA LEU A 12 7.92 -17.13 -5.80
C LEU A 12 7.79 -16.31 -4.53
N HIS A 13 8.70 -15.37 -4.31
CA HIS A 13 8.70 -14.48 -3.16
C HIS A 13 8.56 -13.02 -3.60
N PRO A 14 7.34 -12.43 -3.60
CA PRO A 14 7.17 -11.03 -3.90
C PRO A 14 7.82 -10.17 -2.81
N LEU A 15 8.76 -9.31 -3.19
CA LEU A 15 9.40 -8.37 -2.28
C LEU A 15 8.54 -7.11 -2.17
N ARG A 16 7.59 -7.14 -1.26
CA ARG A 16 6.72 -6.01 -0.98
C ARG A 16 7.47 -4.92 -0.22
N GLY A 17 7.09 -3.65 -0.44
CA GLY A 17 7.78 -2.51 0.16
C GLY A 17 7.41 -2.30 1.63
N GLN A 18 6.19 -1.86 1.89
CA GLN A 18 5.73 -1.45 3.21
C GLN A 18 5.26 -2.62 4.06
N ASN A 19 5.29 -2.41 5.38
CA ASN A 19 4.61 -3.28 6.33
C ASN A 19 3.11 -3.26 6.05
N ASN A 20 2.46 -4.42 6.13
CA ASN A 20 1.03 -4.59 5.85
C ASN A 20 0.58 -4.25 4.42
N VAL A 21 1.47 -4.06 3.46
CA VAL A 21 1.05 -3.87 2.06
C VAL A 21 0.36 -5.14 1.51
N GLN A 22 0.74 -6.32 2.01
CA GLN A 22 0.05 -7.56 1.72
C GLN A 22 -1.38 -7.51 2.26
N GLY A 23 -1.57 -7.21 3.56
CA GLY A 23 -2.88 -7.15 4.19
C GLY A 23 -3.77 -6.06 3.61
N ALA A 24 -3.21 -4.90 3.25
CA ALA A 24 -3.96 -3.85 2.57
C ALA A 24 -4.49 -4.32 1.20
N SER A 25 -3.66 -5.01 0.42
CA SER A 25 -4.07 -5.58 -0.87
C SER A 25 -5.11 -6.69 -0.69
N ASP A 26 -4.90 -7.58 0.28
CA ASP A 26 -5.82 -8.68 0.60
C ASP A 26 -7.20 -8.14 1.01
N ALA A 27 -7.23 -7.03 1.76
CA ALA A 27 -8.45 -6.36 2.20
C ALA A 27 -9.15 -5.53 1.10
N GLY A 28 -8.64 -5.54 -0.14
CA GLY A 28 -9.29 -4.87 -1.27
C GLY A 28 -8.89 -3.41 -1.49
N LEU A 29 -7.78 -2.92 -0.91
CA LEU A 29 -7.24 -1.58 -1.23
C LEU A 29 -6.55 -1.58 -2.61
N ILE A 30 -7.26 -2.08 -3.60
CA ILE A 30 -6.86 -2.15 -5.01
C ILE A 30 -8.06 -1.68 -5.83
N PRO A 31 -7.93 -0.72 -6.75
CA PRO A 31 -9.08 -0.08 -7.40
C PRO A 31 -9.94 -1.00 -8.28
N MET A 32 -9.48 -2.20 -8.60
CA MET A 32 -10.22 -3.17 -9.42
C MET A 32 -10.66 -4.44 -8.65
N MET A 33 -10.43 -4.49 -7.33
CA MET A 33 -10.66 -5.71 -6.54
C MET A 33 -11.46 -5.41 -5.26
N TYR A 34 -12.34 -6.32 -4.93
CA TYR A 34 -12.86 -6.53 -3.58
C TYR A 34 -11.84 -7.28 -2.72
N PRO A 35 -12.06 -7.42 -1.41
CA PRO A 35 -11.27 -8.29 -0.56
C PRO A 35 -11.03 -9.68 -1.18
N ASP A 36 -9.89 -10.28 -0.88
CA ASP A 36 -9.42 -11.58 -1.39
C ASP A 36 -9.28 -11.62 -2.92
N TYR A 37 -8.89 -10.49 -3.53
CA TYR A 37 -8.62 -10.33 -4.97
C TYR A 37 -9.80 -10.70 -5.89
N GLN A 38 -11.02 -10.54 -5.42
CA GLN A 38 -12.23 -10.77 -6.19
C GLN A 38 -12.52 -9.54 -7.05
N ARG A 39 -12.70 -9.71 -8.37
CA ARG A 39 -12.82 -8.58 -9.29
C ARG A 39 -14.15 -7.83 -9.12
N VAL A 40 -14.12 -6.50 -9.21
CA VAL A 40 -15.33 -5.67 -9.11
C VAL A 40 -16.26 -5.82 -10.32
N ASP A 41 -15.73 -6.21 -11.50
CA ASP A 41 -16.48 -6.46 -12.72
C ASP A 41 -17.01 -7.90 -12.83
N ASP A 42 -16.76 -8.77 -11.85
CA ASP A 42 -17.32 -10.12 -11.74
C ASP A 42 -18.72 -10.05 -11.10
N PRO A 43 -19.81 -10.42 -11.81
CA PRO A 43 -21.16 -10.36 -11.26
C PRO A 43 -21.36 -11.27 -10.03
N ASP A 44 -20.69 -12.42 -9.97
CA ASP A 44 -20.81 -13.35 -8.85
C ASP A 44 -20.10 -12.79 -7.60
N ALA A 45 -18.95 -12.15 -7.77
CA ALA A 45 -18.27 -11.45 -6.70
C ALA A 45 -19.14 -10.30 -6.17
N ARG A 46 -19.69 -9.45 -7.03
CA ARG A 46 -20.60 -8.36 -6.63
C ARG A 46 -21.80 -8.87 -5.85
N ALA A 47 -22.43 -9.94 -6.29
CA ALA A 47 -23.56 -10.53 -5.60
C ALA A 47 -23.20 -10.98 -4.17
N ARG A 48 -22.04 -11.64 -4.00
CA ARG A 48 -21.55 -12.06 -2.68
C ARG A 48 -21.29 -10.88 -1.76
N PHE A 49 -20.63 -9.82 -2.25
CA PHE A 49 -20.35 -8.64 -1.43
C PHE A 49 -21.59 -7.82 -1.12
N ALA A 50 -22.53 -7.71 -2.07
CA ALA A 50 -23.82 -7.08 -1.82
C ALA A 50 -24.62 -7.80 -0.71
N GLU A 51 -24.62 -9.13 -0.73
CA GLU A 51 -25.23 -9.95 0.32
C GLU A 51 -24.51 -9.75 1.67
N ALA A 52 -23.20 -9.86 1.69
CA ALA A 52 -22.39 -9.72 2.90
C ALA A 52 -22.53 -8.33 3.56
N TRP A 53 -22.61 -7.28 2.76
CA TRP A 53 -22.76 -5.90 3.25
C TRP A 53 -24.23 -5.44 3.41
N GLY A 54 -25.18 -6.29 3.02
CA GLY A 54 -26.61 -5.99 3.15
C GLY A 54 -27.08 -4.82 2.28
N ILE A 55 -26.46 -4.62 1.11
CA ILE A 55 -26.78 -3.53 0.17
C ILE A 55 -27.26 -4.09 -1.17
N PRO A 56 -28.06 -3.34 -1.94
CA PRO A 56 -28.44 -3.75 -3.28
C PRO A 56 -27.24 -3.87 -4.22
N VAL A 57 -27.17 -4.92 -5.04
CA VAL A 57 -26.09 -5.12 -6.04
C VAL A 57 -25.92 -3.91 -6.97
N ALA A 58 -27.01 -3.19 -7.25
CA ALA A 58 -26.99 -2.00 -8.11
C ALA A 58 -26.26 -0.79 -7.48
N GLU A 59 -25.99 -0.80 -6.19
CA GLU A 59 -25.19 0.22 -5.52
C GLU A 59 -23.68 -0.05 -5.58
N LEU A 60 -23.30 -1.25 -6.01
CA LEU A 60 -21.90 -1.60 -6.25
C LEU A 60 -21.52 -1.32 -7.70
N ASP A 61 -20.57 -0.43 -7.92
CA ASP A 61 -20.03 -0.13 -9.25
C ASP A 61 -19.36 -1.39 -9.83
N ASP A 62 -19.58 -1.67 -11.09
CA ASP A 62 -18.95 -2.74 -11.85
C ASP A 62 -17.74 -2.28 -12.67
N THR A 63 -17.44 -0.99 -12.58
CA THR A 63 -16.31 -0.39 -13.28
C THR A 63 -15.08 -0.37 -12.38
N PRO A 64 -13.94 -0.93 -12.81
CA PRO A 64 -12.69 -0.79 -12.08
C PRO A 64 -12.35 0.68 -11.79
N GLY A 65 -11.92 0.97 -10.54
CA GLY A 65 -11.47 2.29 -10.15
C GLY A 65 -10.17 2.69 -10.84
N LEU A 66 -9.82 3.96 -10.73
CA LEU A 66 -8.62 4.53 -11.33
C LEU A 66 -7.35 4.14 -10.58
N THR A 67 -6.27 3.88 -11.30
CA THR A 67 -4.92 3.79 -10.72
C THR A 67 -4.43 5.18 -10.27
N VAL A 68 -3.40 5.24 -9.41
CA VAL A 68 -2.86 6.52 -8.93
C VAL A 68 -2.46 7.47 -10.08
N VAL A 69 -1.85 6.94 -11.13
CA VAL A 69 -1.46 7.74 -12.32
C VAL A 69 -2.70 8.28 -13.05
N GLU A 70 -3.76 7.47 -13.17
CA GLU A 70 -5.01 7.88 -13.78
C GLU A 70 -5.77 8.90 -12.92
N VAL A 71 -5.70 8.78 -11.59
CA VAL A 71 -6.26 9.78 -10.66
C VAL A 71 -5.61 11.14 -10.89
N ILE A 72 -4.28 11.23 -10.89
CA ILE A 72 -3.55 12.48 -11.13
C ILE A 72 -3.91 13.09 -12.49
N LYS A 73 -3.92 12.28 -13.55
CA LYS A 73 -4.38 12.71 -14.88
C LYS A 73 -5.85 13.14 -14.88
N GLY A 74 -6.69 12.42 -14.15
CA GLY A 74 -8.11 12.71 -13.99
C GLY A 74 -8.39 14.05 -13.32
N ILE A 75 -7.60 14.40 -12.29
CA ILE A 75 -7.68 15.70 -11.62
C ILE A 75 -7.35 16.82 -12.62
N LEU A 76 -6.24 16.71 -13.34
CA LEU A 76 -5.83 17.72 -14.32
C LEU A 76 -6.84 17.89 -15.46
N ALA A 77 -7.52 16.81 -15.83
CA ALA A 77 -8.60 16.82 -16.83
C ALA A 77 -9.97 17.29 -16.26
N GLY A 78 -10.06 17.63 -14.97
CA GLY A 78 -11.29 18.05 -14.29
C GLY A 78 -12.32 16.94 -14.08
N LYS A 79 -11.92 15.68 -14.24
CA LYS A 79 -12.78 14.49 -14.02
C LYS A 79 -12.85 14.08 -12.56
N VAL A 80 -11.73 14.18 -11.83
CA VAL A 80 -11.64 13.97 -10.39
C VAL A 80 -11.62 15.33 -9.72
N LYS A 81 -12.56 15.59 -8.83
CA LYS A 81 -12.75 16.88 -8.15
C LYS A 81 -12.51 16.84 -6.66
N GLY A 82 -12.71 15.69 -6.05
CA GLY A 82 -12.44 15.48 -4.63
C GLY A 82 -11.55 14.27 -4.42
N MET A 83 -10.73 14.31 -3.37
CA MET A 83 -9.84 13.20 -3.01
C MET A 83 -9.75 13.07 -1.49
N TYR A 84 -9.79 11.83 -1.01
CA TYR A 84 -9.50 11.47 0.38
C TYR A 84 -8.23 10.64 0.38
N VAL A 85 -7.19 11.17 1.02
CA VAL A 85 -5.88 10.50 1.15
C VAL A 85 -5.71 10.00 2.57
N MET A 86 -5.40 8.73 2.73
CA MET A 86 -5.20 8.09 4.03
C MET A 86 -3.81 7.45 4.11
N GLY A 87 -2.93 8.01 4.94
CA GLY A 87 -1.60 7.46 5.22
C GLY A 87 -0.66 7.43 4.01
N GLU A 88 -0.83 8.35 3.06
CA GLU A 88 -0.01 8.46 1.85
C GLU A 88 0.42 9.92 1.62
N ASN A 89 1.54 10.10 0.92
CA ASN A 89 2.10 11.42 0.66
C ASN A 89 2.39 11.64 -0.84
N PRO A 90 1.36 11.63 -1.72
CA PRO A 90 1.54 11.73 -3.17
C PRO A 90 2.25 13.01 -3.62
N ALA A 91 2.12 14.12 -2.90
CA ALA A 91 2.84 15.37 -3.20
C ALA A 91 4.38 15.22 -3.11
N MET A 92 4.88 14.14 -2.52
CA MET A 92 6.29 13.82 -2.40
C MET A 92 6.67 12.49 -3.06
N SER A 93 5.79 11.49 -3.02
CA SER A 93 6.11 10.11 -3.44
C SER A 93 5.74 9.78 -4.88
N ASP A 94 4.83 10.54 -5.50
CA ASP A 94 4.44 10.27 -6.88
C ASP A 94 5.53 10.67 -7.87
N PRO A 95 5.68 9.91 -8.97
CA PRO A 95 6.55 10.32 -10.07
C PRO A 95 6.15 11.71 -10.59
N ASP A 96 7.13 12.53 -10.96
CA ASP A 96 6.90 13.92 -11.36
C ASP A 96 6.14 14.70 -10.28
N ALA A 97 6.81 14.92 -9.16
CA ALA A 97 6.23 15.54 -7.96
C ALA A 97 5.61 16.93 -8.23
N ASP A 98 6.17 17.71 -9.15
CA ASP A 98 5.60 19.03 -9.52
C ASP A 98 4.25 18.87 -10.25
N HIS A 99 4.14 17.88 -11.12
CA HIS A 99 2.89 17.52 -11.80
C HIS A 99 1.84 17.03 -10.79
N ALA A 100 2.23 16.15 -9.85
CA ALA A 100 1.33 15.68 -8.81
C ALA A 100 0.85 16.81 -7.89
N ARG A 101 1.74 17.68 -7.43
CA ARG A 101 1.39 18.87 -6.62
C ARG A 101 0.47 19.83 -7.36
N ALA A 102 0.74 20.10 -8.64
CA ALA A 102 -0.11 20.93 -9.47
C ALA A 102 -1.51 20.31 -9.68
N ALA A 103 -1.60 18.98 -9.76
CA ALA A 103 -2.88 18.27 -9.80
C ALA A 103 -3.63 18.41 -8.47
N LEU A 104 -3.01 18.03 -7.35
CA LEU A 104 -3.63 18.10 -6.02
C LEU A 104 -4.16 19.50 -5.68
N ALA A 105 -3.43 20.56 -6.08
CA ALA A 105 -3.84 21.96 -5.90
C ALA A 105 -5.06 22.37 -6.73
N LYS A 106 -5.51 21.55 -7.69
CA LYS A 106 -6.71 21.81 -8.52
C LYS A 106 -7.97 21.11 -7.99
N LEU A 107 -7.86 20.31 -6.95
CA LEU A 107 -9.03 19.65 -6.36
C LEU A 107 -9.98 20.69 -5.76
N ASP A 108 -11.27 20.45 -5.91
CA ASP A 108 -12.31 21.25 -5.23
C ASP A 108 -12.37 20.90 -3.73
N MET A 109 -11.92 19.70 -3.33
CA MET A 109 -11.84 19.22 -1.95
C MET A 109 -10.73 18.17 -1.82
N LEU A 110 -9.80 18.40 -0.92
CA LEU A 110 -8.77 17.44 -0.52
C LEU A 110 -8.85 17.19 1.00
N VAL A 111 -9.15 15.96 1.37
CA VAL A 111 -9.12 15.50 2.77
C VAL A 111 -7.89 14.63 2.95
N VAL A 112 -7.09 14.89 3.98
CA VAL A 112 -5.91 14.08 4.32
C VAL A 112 -6.04 13.56 5.75
N GLN A 113 -5.98 12.24 5.89
CA GLN A 113 -5.91 11.53 7.17
C GLN A 113 -4.50 10.97 7.31
N ASP A 114 -3.69 11.54 8.20
CA ASP A 114 -2.30 11.15 8.35
C ASP A 114 -1.82 11.35 9.79
N ILE A 115 -0.70 10.72 10.12
CA ILE A 115 -0.01 10.87 11.42
C ILE A 115 0.92 12.08 11.46
N PHE A 116 1.31 12.62 10.30
CA PHE A 116 2.17 13.79 10.16
C PHE A 116 1.53 14.85 9.27
N LEU A 117 1.94 16.09 9.48
CA LEU A 117 1.66 17.19 8.54
C LEU A 117 2.63 17.06 7.37
N THR A 118 2.23 16.26 6.37
CA THR A 118 3.01 15.96 5.16
C THR A 118 2.89 17.05 4.11
N GLU A 119 3.70 16.96 3.05
CA GLU A 119 3.63 17.85 1.88
C GLU A 119 2.23 17.78 1.22
N THR A 120 1.59 16.63 1.23
CA THR A 120 0.19 16.46 0.77
C THR A 120 -0.79 17.15 1.73
N ALA A 121 -0.57 17.01 3.04
CA ALA A 121 -1.43 17.63 4.05
C ALA A 121 -1.39 19.17 3.99
N TYR A 122 -0.29 19.78 3.56
CA TYR A 122 -0.23 21.22 3.34
C TYR A 122 -1.12 21.73 2.21
N LEU A 123 -1.55 20.85 1.30
CA LEU A 123 -2.47 21.18 0.21
C LEU A 123 -3.94 20.89 0.58
N ALA A 124 -4.19 20.26 1.73
CA ALA A 124 -5.51 19.79 2.10
C ALA A 124 -6.44 20.89 2.62
N ASP A 125 -7.73 20.78 2.29
CA ASP A 125 -8.80 21.60 2.88
C ASP A 125 -9.16 21.11 4.29
N VAL A 126 -9.04 19.80 4.53
CA VAL A 126 -9.32 19.17 5.83
C VAL A 126 -8.22 18.18 6.18
N ILE A 127 -7.70 18.29 7.40
CA ILE A 127 -6.70 17.37 7.94
C ILE A 127 -7.30 16.64 9.14
N LEU A 128 -7.26 15.31 9.10
CA LEU A 128 -7.76 14.43 10.16
C LEU A 128 -6.57 13.73 10.83
N PRO A 129 -6.20 14.12 12.06
CA PRO A 129 -5.06 13.51 12.75
C PRO A 129 -5.34 12.04 13.07
N ALA A 130 -4.52 11.15 12.52
CA ALA A 130 -4.59 9.71 12.69
C ALA A 130 -3.57 9.19 13.72
N SER A 131 -3.70 7.93 14.10
CA SER A 131 -2.78 7.26 15.01
C SER A 131 -1.79 6.37 14.25
N SER A 132 -0.57 6.26 14.78
CA SER A 132 0.44 5.34 14.28
C SER A 132 0.12 3.89 14.65
N PHE A 133 0.91 2.94 14.10
CA PHE A 133 0.71 1.51 14.37
C PHE A 133 0.87 1.13 15.85
N ALA A 134 1.73 1.82 16.61
CA ALA A 134 1.94 1.57 18.04
C ALA A 134 0.80 2.14 18.93
N GLU A 135 -0.05 2.99 18.36
CA GLU A 135 -1.10 3.72 19.06
C GLU A 135 -2.49 3.13 18.80
N LYS A 136 -2.56 1.96 18.18
CA LYS A 136 -3.81 1.25 17.86
C LYS A 136 -3.63 -0.26 17.87
N THR A 137 -4.73 -0.98 18.08
CA THR A 137 -4.81 -2.42 17.87
C THR A 137 -5.35 -2.71 16.48
N GLY A 138 -4.81 -3.73 15.81
CA GLY A 138 -5.26 -4.14 14.47
C GLY A 138 -4.47 -5.33 13.96
N THR A 139 -4.77 -5.79 12.76
CA THR A 139 -4.07 -6.90 12.12
C THR A 139 -3.11 -6.42 11.05
N PHE A 140 -2.01 -7.15 10.91
CA PHE A 140 -0.98 -6.91 9.91
C PHE A 140 -0.67 -8.21 9.19
N THR A 141 -0.62 -8.19 7.87
CA THR A 141 -0.25 -9.36 7.09
C THR A 141 1.05 -9.09 6.34
N ASN A 142 2.04 -9.93 6.60
CA ASN A 142 3.35 -9.83 5.95
C ASN A 142 3.41 -10.66 4.65
N THR A 143 4.51 -10.54 3.92
CA THR A 143 4.70 -11.19 2.61
C THR A 143 4.75 -12.72 2.70
N ASP A 144 5.17 -13.29 3.82
CA ASP A 144 5.17 -14.73 4.07
C ASP A 144 3.83 -15.24 4.64
N ARG A 145 2.79 -14.42 4.53
CA ARG A 145 1.40 -14.80 4.76
C ARG A 145 1.05 -15.08 6.23
N PHE A 146 1.73 -14.41 7.16
CA PHE A 146 1.30 -14.37 8.54
C PHE A 146 0.33 -13.22 8.75
N VAL A 147 -0.89 -13.52 9.17
CA VAL A 147 -1.83 -12.56 9.73
C VAL A 147 -1.49 -12.40 11.21
N GLN A 148 -1.06 -11.22 11.63
CA GLN A 148 -0.52 -10.96 12.96
C GLN A 148 -1.38 -9.95 13.70
N LEU A 149 -1.54 -10.12 15.01
CA LEU A 149 -2.21 -9.16 15.87
C LEU A 149 -1.20 -8.15 16.43
N GLY A 150 -1.32 -6.90 16.01
CA GLY A 150 -0.64 -5.77 16.63
C GLY A 150 -1.49 -5.18 17.74
N ARG A 151 -0.92 -5.04 18.95
CA ARG A 151 -1.60 -4.47 20.12
C ARG A 151 -1.15 -3.05 20.37
N GLN A 152 -2.08 -2.20 20.77
CA GLN A 152 -1.77 -0.83 21.17
C GLN A 152 -0.78 -0.82 22.34
N ALA A 153 0.32 -0.11 22.20
CA ALA A 153 1.35 0.07 23.21
C ALA A 153 1.39 1.49 23.78
N LEU A 154 0.94 2.48 23.00
CA LEU A 154 0.98 3.90 23.33
C LEU A 154 -0.40 4.53 23.16
N ASN A 155 -0.67 5.60 23.89
CA ASN A 155 -1.85 6.42 23.64
C ASN A 155 -1.59 7.35 22.44
N PRO A 156 -2.57 7.57 21.56
CA PRO A 156 -2.46 8.55 20.49
C PRO A 156 -2.17 9.95 21.06
N PRO A 157 -1.26 10.72 20.45
CA PRO A 157 -0.92 12.06 20.95
C PRO A 157 -2.00 13.09 20.59
N GLY A 158 -2.22 14.06 21.47
CA GLY A 158 -3.08 15.21 21.21
C GLY A 158 -4.51 14.86 20.83
N GLN A 159 -4.91 15.23 19.63
CA GLN A 159 -6.23 14.95 19.08
C GLN A 159 -6.25 13.80 18.07
N SER A 160 -5.16 13.05 17.94
CA SER A 160 -5.07 11.90 17.04
C SER A 160 -6.07 10.82 17.45
N ARG A 161 -6.66 10.16 16.46
CA ARG A 161 -7.63 9.08 16.66
C ARG A 161 -7.27 7.89 15.77
N GLN A 162 -7.71 6.71 16.18
CA GLN A 162 -7.57 5.52 15.35
C GLN A 162 -8.29 5.72 14.00
N ASP A 163 -7.67 5.26 12.92
CA ASP A 163 -8.20 5.40 11.56
C ASP A 163 -9.61 4.86 11.43
N LEU A 164 -9.87 3.66 11.97
CA LEU A 164 -11.19 3.04 11.95
C LEU A 164 -12.26 3.93 12.64
N LYS A 165 -11.93 4.57 13.78
CA LYS A 165 -12.85 5.47 14.45
C LYS A 165 -13.16 6.70 13.61
N ILE A 166 -12.18 7.27 12.93
CA ILE A 166 -12.38 8.42 12.02
C ILE A 166 -13.33 8.02 10.89
N ILE A 167 -13.11 6.84 10.30
CA ILE A 167 -13.93 6.32 9.20
C ILE A 167 -15.38 6.05 9.68
N ILE A 168 -15.56 5.41 10.84
CA ILE A 168 -16.89 5.15 11.41
C ILE A 168 -17.62 6.47 11.72
N ASP A 169 -16.94 7.45 12.33
CA ASP A 169 -17.50 8.77 12.62
C ASP A 169 -17.94 9.49 11.33
N LEU A 170 -17.13 9.39 10.27
CA LEU A 170 -17.45 9.96 8.97
C LEU A 170 -18.67 9.27 8.34
N ALA A 171 -18.68 7.94 8.30
CA ALA A 171 -19.78 7.14 7.77
C ALA A 171 -21.11 7.48 8.47
N ASN A 172 -21.11 7.52 9.80
CA ASN A 172 -22.31 7.87 10.59
C ASN A 172 -22.80 9.31 10.31
N ARG A 173 -21.89 10.27 10.12
CA ARG A 173 -22.23 11.66 9.75
C ARG A 173 -22.78 11.76 8.32
N MET A 174 -22.40 10.85 7.44
CA MET A 174 -22.94 10.73 6.07
C MET A 174 -24.28 9.97 6.04
N GLY A 175 -24.78 9.48 7.18
CA GLY A 175 -26.05 8.78 7.28
C GLY A 175 -25.96 7.26 7.11
N LEU A 176 -24.76 6.68 7.07
CA LEU A 176 -24.56 5.23 7.09
C LEU A 176 -24.62 4.75 8.54
N PRO A 177 -25.52 3.80 8.89
CA PRO A 177 -25.74 3.40 10.30
C PRO A 177 -24.70 2.35 10.74
N TRP A 178 -23.43 2.70 10.76
CA TRP A 178 -22.37 1.78 11.16
C TRP A 178 -22.27 1.65 12.67
N ALA A 179 -22.56 0.47 13.18
CA ALA A 179 -22.69 0.15 14.61
C ALA A 179 -21.55 -0.75 15.12
N TYR A 180 -20.32 -0.58 14.64
CA TYR A 180 -19.18 -1.41 15.07
C TYR A 180 -18.72 -1.13 16.51
N GLY A 181 -19.17 -0.06 17.14
CA GLY A 181 -18.71 0.34 18.47
C GLY A 181 -17.38 1.10 18.46
N GLU A 182 -16.62 0.96 19.54
CA GLU A 182 -15.34 1.67 19.72
C GLU A 182 -14.24 0.73 20.23
N GLY A 183 -12.97 1.13 20.02
CA GLY A 183 -11.80 0.41 20.54
C GLY A 183 -11.60 -0.95 19.91
N GLU A 184 -10.97 -1.85 20.64
CA GLU A 184 -10.66 -3.21 20.18
C GLU A 184 -11.89 -4.02 19.74
N PRO A 185 -13.07 -3.96 20.43
CA PRO A 185 -14.28 -4.63 19.96
C PRO A 185 -14.72 -4.20 18.55
N ALA A 186 -14.57 -2.92 18.20
CA ALA A 186 -14.88 -2.44 16.85
C ALA A 186 -13.90 -3.02 15.81
N VAL A 187 -12.62 -3.10 16.15
CA VAL A 187 -11.59 -3.70 15.26
C VAL A 187 -11.88 -5.19 15.07
N ALA A 188 -12.22 -5.92 16.13
CA ALA A 188 -12.59 -7.33 16.08
C ALA A 188 -13.82 -7.57 15.20
N ALA A 189 -14.85 -6.72 15.31
CA ALA A 189 -16.07 -6.82 14.52
C ALA A 189 -15.79 -6.60 13.01
N VAL A 190 -14.97 -5.60 12.68
CA VAL A 190 -14.55 -5.36 11.28
C VAL A 190 -13.67 -6.50 10.76
N PHE A 191 -12.78 -7.04 11.58
CA PHE A 191 -11.97 -8.20 11.20
C PHE A 191 -12.84 -9.45 10.98
N ASP A 192 -13.87 -9.65 11.80
CA ASP A 192 -14.82 -10.75 11.64
C ASP A 192 -15.62 -10.63 10.33
N GLU A 193 -16.08 -9.43 9.97
CA GLU A 193 -16.69 -9.17 8.66
C GLU A 193 -15.70 -9.45 7.51
N MET A 194 -14.46 -8.98 7.65
CA MET A 194 -13.41 -9.20 6.65
C MET A 194 -13.16 -10.70 6.42
N ARG A 195 -13.00 -11.51 7.48
CA ARG A 195 -12.78 -12.96 7.33
C ARG A 195 -13.97 -13.71 6.70
N HIS A 196 -15.19 -13.21 6.87
CA HIS A 196 -16.37 -13.79 6.21
C HIS A 196 -16.45 -13.48 4.72
N THR A 197 -15.86 -12.36 4.29
CA THR A 197 -15.78 -11.99 2.87
C THR A 197 -14.50 -12.46 2.18
N MET A 198 -13.51 -12.94 2.97
CA MET A 198 -12.20 -13.42 2.51
C MET A 198 -12.04 -14.92 2.83
N PRO A 199 -12.42 -15.83 1.92
CA PRO A 199 -12.28 -17.28 2.16
C PRO A 199 -10.86 -17.72 2.56
N SER A 200 -9.84 -17.03 2.06
CA SER A 200 -8.43 -17.35 2.37
C SER A 200 -8.08 -17.25 3.85
N ILE A 201 -8.80 -16.42 4.62
CA ILE A 201 -8.59 -16.22 6.07
C ILE A 201 -9.81 -16.64 6.91
N GLY A 202 -10.77 -17.36 6.34
CA GLY A 202 -12.02 -17.75 7.00
C GLY A 202 -11.86 -18.44 8.34
N GLY A 203 -10.76 -19.18 8.53
CA GLY A 203 -10.40 -19.86 9.78
C GLY A 203 -9.59 -19.05 10.78
N VAL A 204 -9.26 -17.79 10.45
CA VAL A 204 -8.50 -16.89 11.34
C VAL A 204 -9.49 -16.08 12.16
N THR A 205 -9.82 -16.53 13.38
CA THR A 205 -10.71 -15.78 14.28
C THR A 205 -9.92 -14.76 15.12
N TRP A 206 -10.62 -13.77 15.65
CA TRP A 206 -10.02 -12.77 16.53
C TRP A 206 -9.47 -13.41 17.82
N GLU A 207 -10.23 -14.33 18.40
CA GLU A 207 -9.84 -15.09 19.60
C GLU A 207 -8.58 -15.91 19.34
N ARG A 208 -8.48 -16.49 18.15
CA ARG A 208 -7.29 -17.22 17.73
C ARG A 208 -6.07 -16.33 17.63
N LEU A 209 -6.21 -15.14 17.04
CA LEU A 209 -5.11 -14.16 16.98
C LEU A 209 -4.72 -13.64 18.37
N GLN A 210 -5.68 -13.52 19.29
CA GLN A 210 -5.37 -13.17 20.68
C GLN A 210 -4.56 -14.25 21.40
N ALA A 211 -4.82 -15.53 21.08
CA ALA A 211 -4.17 -16.68 21.72
C ALA A 211 -2.82 -17.07 21.08
N GLU A 212 -2.71 -16.95 19.75
CA GLU A 212 -1.56 -17.44 18.97
C GLU A 212 -0.67 -16.31 18.45
N ASP A 213 -1.07 -15.03 18.59
CA ASP A 213 -0.43 -13.83 18.06
C ASP A 213 -0.37 -13.74 16.52
N SER A 214 -0.29 -14.88 15.81
CA SER A 214 -0.25 -14.94 14.35
C SER A 214 -0.76 -16.27 13.81
N VAL A 215 -1.36 -16.23 12.62
CA VAL A 215 -1.84 -17.40 11.88
C VAL A 215 -1.42 -17.28 10.41
N THR A 216 -0.89 -18.37 9.87
CA THR A 216 -0.53 -18.45 8.44
C THR A 216 -1.80 -18.66 7.59
N TYR A 217 -1.92 -17.98 6.45
CA TYR A 217 -2.97 -18.26 5.48
C TYR A 217 -2.40 -18.79 4.15
N PRO A 218 -3.19 -19.50 3.31
CA PRO A 218 -4.61 -19.81 3.47
C PRO A 218 -4.93 -20.62 4.73
N CYS A 219 -6.02 -20.22 5.39
CA CYS A 219 -6.57 -20.88 6.56
C CYS A 219 -8.10 -20.83 6.41
N LEU A 220 -8.68 -21.87 5.78
CA LEU A 220 -10.04 -21.81 5.25
C LEU A 220 -11.13 -22.00 6.30
N LYS A 221 -10.81 -22.68 7.42
CA LYS A 221 -11.77 -22.99 8.49
C LYS A 221 -11.11 -22.95 9.86
N GLU A 222 -11.92 -22.76 10.87
CA GLU A 222 -11.46 -22.79 12.27
C GLU A 222 -10.80 -24.14 12.61
N GLY A 223 -9.69 -24.08 13.35
CA GLY A 223 -8.87 -25.25 13.69
C GLY A 223 -7.90 -25.69 12.59
N ASP A 224 -7.92 -25.08 11.42
CA ASP A 224 -6.94 -25.30 10.37
C ASP A 224 -5.61 -24.64 10.76
N PRO A 225 -4.45 -25.34 10.67
CA PRO A 225 -3.15 -24.74 10.98
C PRO A 225 -2.70 -23.68 9.99
N GLY A 226 -3.37 -23.59 8.84
CA GLY A 226 -2.94 -22.78 7.69
C GLY A 226 -1.86 -23.46 6.84
N ASP A 227 -1.74 -23.03 5.60
CA ASP A 227 -0.83 -23.64 4.63
C ASP A 227 0.54 -22.94 4.65
N SER A 228 1.54 -23.59 5.24
CA SER A 228 2.93 -23.09 5.21
C SER A 228 3.56 -23.16 3.80
N VAL A 229 3.11 -24.09 2.97
CA VAL A 229 3.52 -24.24 1.57
C VAL A 229 2.28 -24.29 0.69
N VAL A 230 2.18 -23.38 -0.28
CA VAL A 230 1.04 -23.32 -1.21
C VAL A 230 1.36 -24.02 -2.54
N PHE A 231 0.31 -24.44 -3.27
CA PHE A 231 0.41 -25.07 -4.59
C PHE A 231 1.16 -26.40 -4.60
N ILE A 232 1.02 -27.20 -3.53
CA ILE A 232 1.64 -28.54 -3.45
C ILE A 232 1.03 -29.46 -4.52
N ASP A 233 -0.29 -29.54 -4.58
CA ASP A 233 -1.00 -30.49 -5.44
C ASP A 233 -1.59 -29.85 -6.68
N THR A 234 -2.06 -28.59 -6.58
CA THR A 234 -2.76 -27.89 -7.66
C THR A 234 -2.63 -26.39 -7.56
N PHE A 235 -2.91 -25.69 -8.65
CA PHE A 235 -3.04 -24.22 -8.68
C PHE A 235 -4.52 -23.83 -8.70
N PRO A 236 -4.92 -22.70 -8.10
CA PRO A 236 -6.30 -22.22 -8.07
C PRO A 236 -6.69 -21.61 -9.43
N THR A 237 -6.70 -22.43 -10.47
CA THR A 237 -7.11 -22.09 -11.83
C THR A 237 -8.16 -23.09 -12.28
N PRO A 238 -9.00 -22.78 -13.29
CA PRO A 238 -10.00 -23.73 -13.81
C PRO A 238 -9.41 -25.06 -14.27
N THR A 239 -8.14 -25.10 -14.65
CA THR A 239 -7.46 -26.31 -15.12
C THR A 239 -6.62 -26.99 -14.04
N GLY A 240 -6.51 -26.42 -12.83
CA GLY A 240 -5.62 -26.88 -11.75
C GLY A 240 -4.12 -26.75 -12.07
N LYS A 241 -3.77 -26.07 -13.17
CA LYS A 241 -2.37 -25.90 -13.62
C LYS A 241 -1.99 -24.43 -13.69
N ALA A 242 -0.75 -24.12 -13.37
CA ALA A 242 -0.20 -22.80 -13.62
C ALA A 242 -0.19 -22.48 -15.12
N ARG A 243 -0.41 -21.21 -15.45
CA ARG A 243 -0.39 -20.71 -16.83
C ARG A 243 0.90 -19.91 -17.04
N PHE A 244 1.65 -20.27 -18.07
CA PHE A 244 2.75 -19.46 -18.58
C PHE A 244 2.21 -18.41 -19.55
N VAL A 245 2.52 -17.15 -19.28
CA VAL A 245 2.20 -16.04 -20.19
C VAL A 245 3.52 -15.59 -20.83
N PRO A 246 3.65 -15.72 -22.16
CA PRO A 246 4.81 -15.18 -22.84
C PRO A 246 4.77 -13.66 -22.74
N ALA A 247 5.93 -13.07 -22.47
CA ALA A 247 6.09 -11.63 -22.41
C ALA A 247 7.42 -11.22 -23.04
N ASP A 248 7.39 -10.18 -23.87
CA ASP A 248 8.59 -9.54 -24.39
C ASP A 248 9.19 -8.59 -23.36
N ILE A 249 10.49 -8.44 -23.38
CA ILE A 249 11.18 -7.44 -22.58
C ILE A 249 10.96 -6.08 -23.24
N ILE A 250 10.14 -5.26 -22.62
CA ILE A 250 9.93 -3.88 -23.04
C ILE A 250 11.07 -3.05 -22.44
N PRO A 251 11.90 -2.40 -23.25
CA PRO A 251 12.94 -1.54 -22.75
C PRO A 251 12.38 -0.29 -22.08
N ALA A 252 13.20 0.39 -21.26
CA ALA A 252 12.84 1.67 -20.66
C ALA A 252 12.57 2.72 -21.74
N ASP A 253 11.66 3.66 -21.46
CA ASP A 253 11.31 4.77 -22.35
C ASP A 253 12.52 5.69 -22.56
N GLU A 254 13.29 5.97 -21.50
CA GLU A 254 14.57 6.66 -21.57
C GLU A 254 15.72 5.65 -21.58
N ARG A 255 16.55 5.70 -22.60
CA ARG A 255 17.75 4.87 -22.72
C ARG A 255 18.98 5.74 -22.81
N PRO A 256 20.15 5.25 -22.35
CA PRO A 256 21.40 5.95 -22.57
C PRO A 256 21.63 6.27 -24.05
N ASP A 257 22.09 7.49 -24.31
CA ASP A 257 22.50 7.98 -25.62
C ASP A 257 23.82 8.76 -25.53
N THR A 258 24.18 9.49 -26.55
CA THR A 258 25.43 10.26 -26.57
C THR A 258 25.42 11.49 -25.67
N GLU A 259 24.26 12.05 -25.39
CA GLU A 259 24.08 13.22 -24.51
C GLU A 259 23.90 12.79 -23.04
N TYR A 260 23.18 11.68 -22.84
CA TYR A 260 22.91 11.09 -21.52
C TYR A 260 23.44 9.65 -21.44
N PRO A 261 24.76 9.46 -21.31
CA PRO A 261 25.40 8.15 -21.48
C PRO A 261 25.26 7.21 -20.27
N LEU A 262 24.78 7.69 -19.13
CA LEU A 262 24.69 6.93 -17.88
C LEU A 262 23.27 6.41 -17.61
N VAL A 263 23.17 5.32 -16.87
CA VAL A 263 21.90 4.79 -16.35
C VAL A 263 21.75 5.24 -14.91
N LEU A 264 20.66 5.96 -14.59
CA LEU A 264 20.28 6.25 -13.22
C LEU A 264 19.56 5.05 -12.61
N ILE A 265 20.12 4.52 -11.53
CA ILE A 265 19.52 3.43 -10.76
C ILE A 265 19.14 3.97 -9.38
N THR A 266 17.83 3.99 -9.07
CA THR A 266 17.38 4.33 -7.72
C THR A 266 17.62 3.17 -6.77
N GLY A 267 18.30 3.42 -5.65
CA GLY A 267 18.68 2.44 -4.65
C GLY A 267 17.97 2.62 -3.32
N ARG A 268 18.16 1.64 -2.43
CA ARG A 268 17.67 1.71 -1.04
C ARG A 268 18.74 2.29 -0.13
N GLN A 269 18.31 3.12 0.83
CA GLN A 269 19.11 3.50 2.00
C GLN A 269 18.54 2.78 3.23
N LEU A 270 19.42 2.36 4.14
CA LEU A 270 18.99 1.62 5.33
C LEU A 270 18.19 2.51 6.29
N GLU A 271 18.63 3.75 6.43
CA GLU A 271 18.12 4.73 7.38
C GLU A 271 16.78 5.33 6.93
N HIS A 272 16.54 5.38 5.61
CA HIS A 272 15.36 6.03 5.07
C HIS A 272 14.41 5.06 4.34
N TRP A 273 13.13 5.17 4.71
CA TRP A 273 12.05 4.38 4.14
C TRP A 273 11.43 5.09 2.96
N HIS A 274 11.58 4.54 1.74
CA HIS A 274 11.10 5.09 0.47
C HIS A 274 11.53 6.56 0.28
N THR A 275 10.59 7.50 0.15
CA THR A 275 10.86 8.93 0.01
C THR A 275 11.16 9.64 1.34
N GLY A 276 11.18 8.89 2.46
CA GLY A 276 11.54 9.43 3.77
C GLY A 276 10.42 10.21 4.48
N SER A 277 9.17 10.13 4.01
CA SER A 277 8.05 10.86 4.61
C SER A 277 7.89 10.66 6.12
N MET A 278 8.24 9.49 6.65
CA MET A 278 8.28 9.21 8.08
C MET A 278 9.69 9.28 8.66
N THR A 279 10.67 8.61 8.05
CA THR A 279 12.00 8.41 8.62
C THR A 279 12.84 9.70 8.66
N ARG A 280 12.65 10.63 7.73
CA ARG A 280 13.28 11.95 7.79
C ARG A 280 12.69 12.87 8.88
N ARG A 281 11.58 12.49 9.50
CA ARG A 281 11.03 13.13 10.71
C ARG A 281 11.57 12.51 12.01
N SER A 282 12.39 11.46 11.92
CA SER A 282 13.16 10.91 13.02
C SER A 282 14.52 11.59 13.07
N GLY A 283 14.75 12.47 14.06
CA GLY A 283 15.99 13.22 14.16
C GLY A 283 17.26 12.36 14.27
N VAL A 284 17.14 11.11 14.75
CA VAL A 284 18.26 10.17 14.81
C VAL A 284 18.59 9.63 13.40
N LEU A 285 17.59 9.19 12.66
CA LEU A 285 17.80 8.63 11.31
C LEU A 285 18.25 9.71 10.33
N ASP A 286 17.64 10.90 10.41
CA ASP A 286 18.02 12.04 9.59
C ASP A 286 19.42 12.57 9.89
N ALA A 287 19.90 12.43 11.13
CA ALA A 287 21.28 12.79 11.49
C ALA A 287 22.32 11.77 10.99
N ILE A 288 21.94 10.51 10.79
CA ILE A 288 22.84 9.47 10.26
C ILE A 288 23.03 9.65 8.75
N GLU A 289 21.93 9.90 8.02
CA GLU A 289 21.93 10.04 6.56
C GLU A 289 21.09 11.27 6.17
N PRO A 290 21.66 12.49 6.30
CA PRO A 290 20.90 13.74 6.12
C PRO A 290 20.64 14.09 4.65
N ASP A 291 21.54 13.69 3.74
CA ASP A 291 21.56 14.13 2.36
C ASP A 291 21.36 12.98 1.35
N PRO A 292 20.78 13.25 0.17
CA PRO A 292 20.76 12.28 -0.91
C PRO A 292 22.19 12.04 -1.41
N VAL A 293 22.56 10.78 -1.66
CA VAL A 293 23.88 10.37 -2.16
C VAL A 293 23.79 9.71 -3.52
N ALA A 294 24.71 10.07 -4.40
CA ALA A 294 24.93 9.38 -5.68
C ALA A 294 26.19 8.52 -5.59
N LEU A 295 26.04 7.22 -5.85
CA LEU A 295 27.16 6.27 -5.91
C LEU A 295 27.63 6.14 -7.35
N LEU A 296 28.87 6.49 -7.63
CA LEU A 296 29.47 6.41 -8.95
C LEU A 296 30.70 5.48 -8.92
N HIS A 297 30.97 4.85 -10.07
CA HIS A 297 32.23 4.12 -10.22
C HIS A 297 33.41 5.10 -10.15
N PRO A 298 34.55 4.75 -9.51
CA PRO A 298 35.71 5.66 -9.38
C PRO A 298 36.24 6.25 -10.68
N LEU A 299 36.16 5.51 -11.78
CA LEU A 299 36.60 5.98 -13.10
C LEU A 299 35.62 7.05 -13.66
N ASP A 300 34.32 6.89 -13.43
CA ASP A 300 33.31 7.85 -13.87
C ASP A 300 33.41 9.14 -13.03
N LEU A 301 33.66 9.00 -11.71
CA LEU A 301 33.90 10.13 -10.84
C LEU A 301 35.13 10.92 -11.24
N ALA A 302 36.23 10.24 -11.56
CA ALA A 302 37.44 10.86 -12.05
C ALA A 302 37.27 11.55 -13.41
N ALA A 303 36.46 10.96 -14.32
CA ALA A 303 36.15 11.56 -15.62
C ALA A 303 35.34 12.86 -15.49
N LEU A 304 34.53 12.98 -14.43
CA LEU A 304 33.80 14.19 -14.09
C LEU A 304 34.70 15.26 -13.40
N GLY A 305 35.90 14.91 -13.01
CA GLY A 305 36.81 15.77 -12.25
C GLY A 305 36.36 15.99 -10.80
N ALA A 306 35.51 15.10 -10.29
CA ALA A 306 34.93 15.18 -8.95
C ALA A 306 35.63 14.19 -8.00
N GLN A 307 35.49 14.45 -6.70
CA GLN A 307 35.98 13.61 -5.62
C GLN A 307 34.84 13.14 -4.72
N PRO A 308 35.02 12.06 -3.92
CA PRO A 308 34.02 11.68 -2.93
C PRO A 308 33.69 12.83 -1.96
N GLY A 309 32.41 13.13 -1.82
CA GLY A 309 31.89 14.23 -1.01
C GLY A 309 31.61 15.53 -1.78
N ASP A 310 31.94 15.59 -3.07
CA ASP A 310 31.56 16.73 -3.90
C ASP A 310 30.07 16.68 -4.24
N LEU A 311 29.45 17.85 -4.34
CA LEU A 311 28.09 18.01 -4.85
C LEU A 311 28.10 17.88 -6.38
N ILE A 312 27.17 17.08 -6.89
CA ILE A 312 27.00 16.87 -8.32
C ILE A 312 25.55 17.16 -8.75
N THR A 313 25.36 17.55 -9.98
CA THR A 313 24.03 17.70 -10.59
C THR A 313 23.74 16.51 -11.49
N ILE A 314 22.60 15.86 -11.28
CA ILE A 314 22.10 14.78 -12.13
C ILE A 314 21.01 15.35 -13.04
N GLN A 315 21.10 15.05 -14.34
CA GLN A 315 20.15 15.49 -15.36
C GLN A 315 19.70 14.31 -16.22
N SER A 316 18.45 14.34 -16.67
CA SER A 316 17.92 13.45 -17.72
C SER A 316 17.11 14.25 -18.74
N PRO A 317 16.75 13.67 -19.90
CA PRO A 317 15.98 14.38 -20.94
C PRO A 317 14.66 14.98 -20.45
N GLY A 318 13.98 14.28 -19.55
CA GLY A 318 12.70 14.73 -18.96
C GLY A 318 12.84 15.49 -17.64
N TRP A 319 14.04 15.55 -17.06
CA TRP A 319 14.26 16.05 -15.71
C TRP A 319 15.54 16.88 -15.60
N ALA A 320 15.41 18.08 -15.10
CA ALA A 320 16.54 18.86 -14.63
C ALA A 320 16.46 19.00 -13.11
N ARG A 321 17.42 18.41 -12.42
CA ARG A 321 17.88 18.58 -11.03
C ARG A 321 17.64 17.43 -10.06
N CYS A 322 18.75 16.87 -9.62
CA CYS A 322 18.99 16.61 -8.21
C CYS A 322 20.29 17.30 -7.83
N VAL A 323 20.36 17.82 -6.65
CA VAL A 323 21.56 18.42 -6.06
C VAL A 323 22.13 17.44 -5.07
#